data_b53d7dccb291327db71b530e0f2e680c
#
_entry.id   b53d7dccb291327db71b530e0f2e680c
#
_cell.length_a   1.000
_cell.length_b   1.000
_cell.length_c   1.000
_cell.angle_alpha   90.00
_cell.angle_beta   90.00
_cell.angle_gamma   90.00
#
_symmetry.space_group_name_H-M   'P 1'
#
loop_
_entity.id
_entity.type
_entity.pdbx_description
1 polymer ?
#
loop_
_entity_poly.entity_id
_entity_poly.type
_entity_poly.pdbx_seq_one_letter_code
_entity_poly.pdbx_strand_id
1 'polypeptide(L)'
;MEGKNQYQEGHLFVAAVRVLEHRHGAPPTVDQIAEMLKFSTEQTGWICRRLHQSGIIRLVEGAFGDRWGVEDHLKLEELPRDTESSQLDEALKQFKAEKNKIALKVESIKEQQAKKQKDLFSEIEKKLKKDLSKQSP
;
A
#
# COMPACT_ATOMS: atom_id res chain seq x y z
N MET A 1 5.18 7.57 15.30
CA MET A 1 5.45 7.80 14.69
C MET A 1 5.71 7.24 13.89
N GLU A 2 5.47 6.93 13.83
CA GLU A 2 5.33 6.51 13.31
C GLU A 2 4.96 6.51 12.08
N GLY A 3 4.22 6.23 11.31
CA GLY A 3 3.91 6.32 9.95
C GLY A 3 5.07 6.53 9.06
N LYS A 4 6.06 5.90 9.39
CA LYS A 4 7.27 6.22 8.80
C LYS A 4 7.33 5.81 7.39
N ASN A 5 7.36 6.78 6.55
CA ASN A 5 7.55 6.62 5.13
C ASN A 5 9.03 6.35 4.88
N GLN A 6 9.37 5.10 4.66
CA GLN A 6 10.75 4.70 4.40
C GLN A 6 11.34 5.39 3.17
N TYR A 7 10.50 5.59 2.16
CA TYR A 7 10.89 6.30 0.95
C TYR A 7 11.30 7.73 1.28
N GLN A 8 10.47 8.44 2.04
CA GLN A 8 10.73 9.82 2.42
C GLN A 8 11.96 9.92 3.34
N GLU A 9 12.07 9.02 4.30
CA GLU A 9 13.22 8.98 5.21
C GLU A 9 14.50 8.71 4.45
N GLY A 10 14.47 7.80 3.46
CA GLY A 10 15.62 7.51 2.62
C GLY A 10 16.05 8.72 1.82
N HIS A 11 15.11 9.43 1.22
CA HIS A 11 15.41 10.66 0.49
C HIS A 11 15.99 11.75 1.37
N LEU A 12 15.44 11.92 2.58
CA LEU A 12 15.98 12.88 3.54
C LEU A 12 17.39 12.52 3.95
N PHE A 13 17.66 11.26 4.19
CA PHE A 13 18.99 10.78 4.57
C PHE A 13 20.02 11.07 3.45
N VAL A 14 19.69 10.72 2.22
CA VAL A 14 20.58 10.96 1.07
C VAL A 14 20.78 12.45 0.87
N ALA A 15 19.73 13.26 1.02
CA ALA A 15 19.85 14.71 0.91
C ALA A 15 20.78 15.27 1.99
N ALA A 16 20.65 14.79 3.22
CA ALA A 16 21.54 15.21 4.32
C ALA A 16 22.98 14.83 4.04
N VAL A 17 23.23 13.62 3.54
CA VAL A 17 24.57 13.17 3.16
C VAL A 17 25.18 14.13 2.13
N ARG A 18 24.44 14.46 1.11
CA ARG A 18 24.90 15.35 0.04
C ARG A 18 25.18 16.76 0.53
N VAL A 19 24.30 17.30 1.35
CA VAL A 19 24.46 18.65 1.88
C VAL A 19 25.67 18.71 2.81
N LEU A 20 25.80 17.75 3.71
CA LEU A 20 26.92 17.71 4.65
C LEU A 20 28.24 17.46 3.94
N GLU A 21 28.25 16.60 2.94
CA GLU A 21 29.45 16.36 2.13
C GLU A 21 29.86 17.63 1.40
N HIS A 22 28.92 18.37 0.88
CA HIS A 22 29.19 19.65 0.20
C HIS A 22 29.75 20.69 1.19
N ARG A 23 29.18 20.76 2.38
CA ARG A 23 29.60 21.74 3.37
C ARG A 23 30.98 21.45 3.95
N HIS A 24 31.26 20.19 4.22
CA HIS A 24 32.48 19.79 4.94
C HIS A 24 33.56 19.21 4.01
N GLY A 25 33.24 18.96 2.76
CA GLY A 25 34.16 18.38 1.82
C GLY A 25 34.51 16.93 2.11
N ALA A 26 33.74 16.26 2.95
CA ALA A 26 33.93 14.87 3.32
C ALA A 26 32.59 14.22 3.67
N PRO A 27 32.47 12.89 3.47
CA PRO A 27 31.24 12.21 3.84
C PRO A 27 30.91 12.37 5.31
N PRO A 28 29.62 12.51 5.68
CA PRO A 28 29.23 12.72 7.07
C PRO A 28 29.17 11.44 7.89
N THR A 29 29.17 11.60 9.20
CA THR A 29 28.88 10.52 10.15
C THR A 29 27.39 10.45 10.42
N VAL A 30 26.95 9.32 11.02
CA VAL A 30 25.54 9.14 11.42
C VAL A 30 25.11 10.26 12.37
N ASP A 31 25.98 10.66 13.29
CA ASP A 31 25.67 11.70 14.26
C ASP A 31 25.41 13.04 13.59
N GLN A 32 26.21 13.39 12.58
CA GLN A 32 26.02 14.62 11.82
C GLN A 32 24.68 14.60 11.04
N ILE A 33 24.35 13.44 10.48
CA ILE A 33 23.11 13.29 9.74
C ILE A 33 21.91 13.40 10.71
N ALA A 34 22.01 12.74 11.85
CA ALA A 34 20.94 12.77 12.86
C ALA A 34 20.67 14.19 13.34
N GLU A 35 21.74 14.95 13.58
CA GLU A 35 21.62 16.34 14.00
C GLU A 35 20.96 17.20 12.92
N MET A 36 21.37 17.03 11.68
CA MET A 36 20.81 17.80 10.57
C MET A 36 19.32 17.51 10.35
N LEU A 37 18.92 16.25 10.42
CA LEU A 37 17.54 15.84 10.19
C LEU A 37 16.68 15.96 11.47
N LYS A 38 17.32 16.20 12.61
CA LYS A 38 16.66 16.23 13.92
C LYS A 38 15.97 14.91 14.25
N PHE A 39 16.60 13.84 13.84
CA PHE A 39 16.19 12.47 14.16
C PHE A 39 17.00 11.97 15.35
N SER A 40 16.47 10.99 16.06
CA SER A 40 17.23 10.32 17.10
C SER A 40 18.39 9.52 16.47
N THR A 41 19.45 9.29 17.26
CA THR A 41 20.58 8.48 16.79
C THR A 41 20.16 7.06 16.41
N GLU A 42 19.24 6.52 17.18
CA GLU A 42 18.71 5.18 16.92
C GLU A 42 17.94 5.11 15.59
N GLN A 43 17.07 6.07 15.36
CA GLN A 43 16.30 6.16 14.13
C GLN A 43 17.21 6.33 12.92
N THR A 44 18.17 7.25 13.03
CA THR A 44 19.14 7.52 11.97
C THR A 44 19.99 6.28 11.68
N GLY A 45 20.46 5.60 12.72
CA GLY A 45 21.22 4.37 12.59
C GLY A 45 20.44 3.26 11.91
N TRP A 46 19.15 3.17 12.21
CA TRP A 46 18.28 2.18 11.61
C TRP A 46 18.06 2.47 10.11
N ILE A 47 17.82 3.72 9.77
CA ILE A 47 17.70 4.16 8.36
C ILE A 47 19.02 3.88 7.63
N CYS A 48 20.14 4.22 8.24
CA CYS A 48 21.47 4.01 7.69
C CYS A 48 21.71 2.54 7.33
N ARG A 49 21.45 1.64 8.27
CA ARG A 49 21.63 0.21 8.03
C ARG A 49 20.73 -0.28 6.90
N ARG A 50 19.51 0.20 6.85
CA ARG A 50 18.56 -0.18 5.84
C ARG A 50 18.99 0.28 4.45
N LEU A 51 19.42 1.52 4.32
CA LEU A 51 19.91 2.06 3.07
C LEU A 51 21.20 1.36 2.63
N HIS A 52 22.05 1.03 3.57
CA HIS A 52 23.27 0.29 3.29
C HIS A 52 22.97 -1.12 2.76
N GLN A 53 22.05 -1.82 3.38
CA GLN A 53 21.62 -3.15 2.94
C GLN A 53 21.00 -3.12 1.55
N SER A 54 20.33 -2.03 1.21
CA SER A 54 19.71 -1.85 -0.10
C SER A 54 20.70 -1.39 -1.17
N GLY A 55 21.94 -1.06 -0.79
CA GLY A 55 22.95 -0.60 -1.72
C GLY A 55 22.80 0.85 -2.14
N ILE A 56 22.03 1.64 -1.41
CA ILE A 56 21.80 3.06 -1.71
C ILE A 56 22.98 3.91 -1.23
N ILE A 57 23.52 3.59 -0.06
CA ILE A 57 24.65 4.27 0.53
C ILE A 57 25.81 3.29 0.73
N ARG A 58 26.99 3.83 0.82
CA ARG A 58 28.22 3.04 1.04
C ARG A 58 28.91 3.50 2.30
N LEU A 59 29.59 2.56 2.95
CA LEU A 59 30.40 2.85 4.10
C LEU A 59 31.76 3.37 3.64
N VAL A 60 32.18 4.49 4.18
CA VAL A 60 33.53 5.04 3.97
C VAL A 60 34.22 5.01 5.33
N GLU A 61 35.21 4.16 5.46
CA GLU A 61 35.96 4.05 6.70
C GLU A 61 36.89 5.26 6.83
N GLY A 62 36.74 5.98 7.92
CA GLY A 62 37.53 7.15 8.22
C GLY A 62 38.38 6.97 9.47
N ALA A 63 39.37 7.85 9.64
CA ALA A 63 40.25 7.81 10.79
C ALA A 63 39.52 8.05 12.11
N PHE A 64 38.40 8.74 12.06
CA PHE A 64 37.61 9.13 13.25
C PHE A 64 36.22 8.49 13.28
N GLY A 65 36.06 7.36 12.61
CA GLY A 65 34.81 6.63 12.61
C GLY A 65 34.24 6.43 11.23
N ASP A 66 33.11 5.75 11.19
CA ASP A 66 32.44 5.41 9.96
C ASP A 66 31.74 6.62 9.35
N ARG A 67 31.92 6.78 8.06
CA ARG A 67 31.27 7.84 7.30
C ARG A 67 30.45 7.23 6.19
N TRP A 68 29.48 7.97 5.69
CA TRP A 68 28.51 7.44 4.75
C TRP A 68 28.45 8.30 3.50
N GLY A 69 28.59 7.65 2.34
CA GLY A 69 28.46 8.28 1.04
C GLY A 69 27.32 7.69 0.24
N VAL A 70 26.93 8.35 -0.82
CA VAL A 70 25.87 7.86 -1.71
C VAL A 70 26.48 6.91 -2.73
N GLU A 71 25.94 5.70 -2.83
CA GLU A 71 26.35 4.70 -3.81
C GLU A 71 25.45 4.73 -5.03
N ASP A 72 24.16 4.52 -4.83
CA ASP A 72 23.18 4.51 -5.92
C ASP A 72 21.87 5.09 -5.44
N HIS A 73 21.66 6.36 -5.71
CA HIS A 73 20.47 7.08 -5.29
C HIS A 73 19.21 6.61 -6.02
N LEU A 74 19.36 5.99 -7.20
CA LEU A 74 18.21 5.50 -7.97
C LEU A 74 17.48 4.37 -7.27
N LYS A 75 18.19 3.62 -6.44
CA LYS A 75 17.57 2.55 -5.64
C LYS A 75 16.62 3.07 -4.58
N LEU A 76 16.63 4.37 -4.29
CA LEU A 76 15.65 4.99 -3.40
C LEU A 76 14.22 4.77 -3.90
N GLU A 77 14.04 4.72 -5.21
CA GLU A 77 12.72 4.52 -5.81
C GLU A 77 12.15 3.12 -5.53
N GLU A 78 13.01 2.17 -5.16
CA GLU A 78 12.58 0.81 -4.81
C GLU A 78 12.08 0.69 -3.37
N LEU A 79 12.30 1.70 -2.54
CA LEU A 79 11.87 1.67 -1.15
C LEU A 79 10.33 1.75 -1.03
N PRO A 80 9.77 1.09 -0.02
CA PRO A 80 8.34 1.25 0.25
C PRO A 80 8.01 2.72 0.49
N ARG A 81 7.05 3.24 -0.29
CA ARG A 81 6.79 4.67 -0.28
C ARG A 81 6.07 5.13 0.97
N ASP A 82 5.03 4.47 1.34
CA ASP A 82 4.26 4.93 2.47
C ASP A 82 3.51 3.75 3.06
N THR A 83 3.76 3.47 4.33
CA THR A 83 3.02 2.41 5.00
C THR A 83 1.53 2.72 5.07
N GLU A 84 1.17 3.99 5.19
CA GLU A 84 -0.24 4.39 5.18
C GLU A 84 -0.85 4.21 3.80
N SER A 85 -0.14 4.59 2.74
CA SER A 85 -0.68 4.43 1.38
C SER A 85 -0.75 2.97 0.98
N SER A 86 0.19 2.12 1.41
CA SER A 86 0.11 0.70 1.12
C SER A 86 -1.04 0.04 1.88
N GLN A 87 -1.29 0.44 3.13
CA GLN A 87 -2.45 -0.01 3.89
C GLN A 87 -3.76 0.45 3.26
N LEU A 88 -3.77 1.68 2.78
CA LEU A 88 -4.93 2.23 2.07
C LEU A 88 -5.18 1.47 0.76
N ASP A 89 -4.13 1.18 0.00
CA ASP A 89 -4.24 0.40 -1.23
C ASP A 89 -4.77 -1.01 -0.96
N GLU A 90 -4.29 -1.67 0.08
CA GLU A 90 -4.81 -2.98 0.49
C GLU A 90 -6.27 -2.89 0.93
N ALA A 91 -6.61 -1.86 1.70
CA ALA A 91 -7.99 -1.63 2.13
C ALA A 91 -8.89 -1.38 0.93
N LEU A 92 -8.43 -0.61 -0.06
CA LEU A 92 -9.17 -0.38 -1.29
C LEU A 92 -9.36 -1.65 -2.10
N LYS A 93 -8.33 -2.50 -2.19
CA LYS A 93 -8.43 -3.79 -2.87
C LYS A 93 -9.44 -4.70 -2.19
N GLN A 94 -9.41 -4.78 -0.87
CA GLN A 94 -10.37 -5.56 -0.10
C GLN A 94 -11.78 -5.02 -0.27
N PHE A 95 -11.94 -3.71 -0.23
CA PHE A 95 -13.23 -3.05 -0.42
C PHE A 95 -13.80 -3.36 -1.80
N LYS A 96 -12.99 -3.29 -2.85
CA LYS A 96 -13.40 -3.63 -4.22
C LYS A 96 -13.80 -5.09 -4.33
N ALA A 97 -13.03 -5.99 -3.71
CA ALA A 97 -13.33 -7.42 -3.71
C ALA A 97 -14.65 -7.71 -3.01
N GLU A 98 -14.90 -7.08 -1.87
CA GLU A 98 -16.15 -7.22 -1.14
C GLU A 98 -17.33 -6.66 -1.93
N LYS A 99 -17.14 -5.50 -2.56
CA LYS A 99 -18.17 -4.88 -3.41
C LYS A 99 -18.52 -5.79 -4.58
N ASN A 100 -17.53 -6.42 -5.20
CA ASN A 100 -17.77 -7.38 -6.28
C ASN A 100 -18.52 -8.62 -5.79
N LYS A 101 -18.17 -9.13 -4.61
CA LYS A 101 -18.88 -10.25 -4.00
C LYS A 101 -20.33 -9.91 -3.71
N ILE A 102 -20.58 -8.72 -3.19
CA ILE A 102 -21.96 -8.25 -2.91
C ILE A 102 -22.72 -8.10 -4.21
N ALA A 103 -22.11 -7.54 -5.26
CA ALA A 103 -22.73 -7.39 -6.57
C ALA A 103 -23.12 -8.75 -7.16
N LEU A 104 -22.24 -9.75 -7.05
CA LEU A 104 -22.50 -11.10 -7.52
C LEU A 104 -23.65 -11.75 -6.73
N LYS A 105 -23.69 -11.55 -5.42
CA LYS A 105 -24.79 -12.05 -4.59
C LYS A 105 -26.11 -11.40 -4.96
N VAL A 106 -26.10 -10.09 -5.20
CA VAL A 106 -27.33 -9.36 -5.58
C VAL A 106 -27.82 -9.85 -6.94
N GLU A 107 -26.95 -10.08 -7.91
CA GLU A 107 -27.33 -10.65 -9.21
C GLU A 107 -27.92 -12.05 -9.05
N SER A 108 -27.30 -12.89 -8.24
CA SER A 108 -27.80 -14.25 -7.96
C SER A 108 -29.17 -14.20 -7.31
N ILE A 109 -29.38 -13.31 -6.35
CA ILE A 109 -30.65 -13.14 -5.69
C ILE A 109 -31.72 -12.65 -6.67
N LYS A 110 -31.38 -11.70 -7.54
CA LYS A 110 -32.30 -11.20 -8.58
C LYS A 110 -32.71 -12.30 -9.55
N GLU A 111 -31.77 -13.14 -9.97
CA GLU A 111 -32.05 -14.27 -10.84
C GLU A 111 -32.99 -15.28 -10.18
N GLN A 112 -32.73 -15.61 -8.92
CA GLN A 112 -33.59 -16.52 -8.15
C GLN A 112 -34.99 -15.95 -7.97
N GLN A 113 -35.10 -14.66 -7.68
CA GLN A 113 -36.40 -14.01 -7.56
C GLN A 113 -37.15 -13.98 -8.88
N ALA A 114 -36.43 -13.71 -9.98
CA ALA A 114 -37.03 -13.71 -11.30
C ALA A 114 -37.57 -15.11 -11.67
N LYS A 115 -36.82 -16.15 -11.36
CA LYS A 115 -37.27 -17.53 -11.56
C LYS A 115 -38.47 -17.87 -10.71
N LYS A 116 -38.49 -17.50 -9.44
CA LYS A 116 -39.62 -17.73 -8.54
C LYS A 116 -40.85 -17.00 -9.01
N GLN A 117 -40.72 -15.77 -9.49
CA GLN A 117 -41.83 -15.03 -10.07
C GLN A 117 -42.39 -15.70 -11.32
N LYS A 118 -41.52 -16.15 -12.21
CA LYS A 118 -41.93 -16.86 -13.42
C LYS A 118 -42.66 -18.15 -13.09
N ASP A 119 -42.15 -18.93 -12.13
CA ASP A 119 -42.76 -20.17 -11.71
C ASP A 119 -44.15 -19.91 -11.06
N LEU A 120 -44.25 -18.87 -10.23
CA LEU A 120 -45.50 -18.47 -9.63
C LEU A 120 -46.50 -18.03 -10.70
N PHE A 121 -46.06 -17.24 -11.68
CA PHE A 121 -46.95 -16.81 -12.78
C PHE A 121 -47.43 -17.99 -13.60
N SER A 122 -46.54 -18.94 -13.92
CA SER A 122 -46.94 -20.09 -14.68
C SER A 122 -47.90 -20.99 -13.91
N GLU A 123 -47.75 -21.13 -12.60
CA GLU A 123 -48.72 -21.86 -11.76
C GLU A 123 -50.06 -21.17 -11.70
N ILE A 124 -50.08 -19.84 -11.57
CA ILE A 124 -51.32 -19.06 -11.57
C ILE A 124 -52.03 -19.16 -12.91
N GLU A 125 -51.28 -19.07 -14.02
CA GLU A 125 -51.85 -19.26 -15.37
C GLU A 125 -52.46 -20.63 -15.54
N LYS A 126 -51.79 -21.69 -15.08
CA LYS A 126 -52.30 -23.06 -15.15
C LYS A 126 -53.56 -23.21 -14.34
N LYS A 127 -53.64 -22.64 -13.14
CA LYS A 127 -54.82 -22.65 -12.30
C LYS A 127 -55.98 -21.89 -12.92
N LEU A 128 -55.68 -20.72 -13.50
CA LEU A 128 -56.70 -19.94 -14.21
C LEU A 128 -57.24 -20.66 -15.42
N LYS A 129 -56.40 -21.32 -16.20
CA LYS A 129 -56.81 -22.11 -17.35
C LYS A 129 -57.68 -23.31 -16.92
N LYS A 130 -57.34 -23.96 -15.82
CA LYS A 130 -58.11 -25.05 -15.27
C LYS A 130 -59.50 -24.59 -14.81
N ASP A 131 -59.54 -23.47 -14.12
CA ASP A 131 -60.80 -22.89 -13.65
C ASP A 131 -61.70 -22.45 -14.81
N LEU A 132 -61.08 -21.84 -15.84
CA LEU A 132 -61.79 -21.45 -17.04
C LEU A 132 -62.32 -22.67 -17.81
N SER A 133 -61.57 -23.75 -17.85
CA SER A 133 -62.01 -24.98 -18.55
C SER A 133 -63.07 -25.71 -17.72
N LYS A 134 -63.12 -25.56 -16.39
CA LYS A 134 -64.16 -26.13 -15.55
C LYS A 134 -65.45 -25.32 -15.59
N GLN A 135 -65.39 -24.03 -15.89
CA GLN A 135 -66.56 -23.14 -15.99
C GLN A 135 -67.19 -23.14 -17.39
N SER A 136 -66.52 -23.69 -18.38
CA SER A 136 -67.10 -23.86 -19.70
C SER A 136 -68.09 -24.99 -19.69
N PRO A 137 -69.32 -24.79 -20.07
CA PRO A 137 -70.31 -25.88 -20.20
C PRO A 137 -69.98 -26.83 -21.32
#